data_d83ab9e07c557293c1c75c386d4c1a45
#
_entry.id   d83ab9e07c557293c1c75c386d4c1a45
#
_cell.length_a   1.000
_cell.length_b   1.000
_cell.length_c   1.000
_cell.angle_alpha   90.00
_cell.angle_beta   90.00
_cell.angle_gamma   90.00
#
_symmetry.space_group_name_H-M   'P 1'
#
loop_
_entity.id
_entity.type
_entity.pdbx_description
1 polymer ?
#
loop_
_entity_poly.entity_id
_entity_poly.type
_entity_poly.pdbx_seq_one_letter_code
_entity_poly.pdbx_strand_id
1 'polypeptide(L)'
;MNKERKHIVFLARWYPHRYDPMFGLFVQRHAEAAALFNDITVIYCNEQRAMSNEPNAHSSKPTAQSKFEIERTNENNVDTIRVYYKKPKNKILSLIRFYRANMKALKLCRKPDLIHVHILTRLGVIAWIQKKLHKTPYIITEHWSRYLPGNDFGGFLRKLFTKIVVRNAETVTTVTENLAIAMKNHGLKNDNYVVLPNVVNLDMFHISKRNNNPCKIIHISCFEDKSKNISGLLESLNIIDDKGIDFKCKLIGEGMDLELMKEKAQNLQLINKVSFTGLLQGQELADALSSGDFLVLSSNYENMPVVILEALASGLPVVSTNVGGIKEMIDDTKGILVEPRNQEALAEAMIKMIETHKNYDANYLRNSVIEKYGYESVGRFLDSIYN
;
A
#
# COMPACT_ATOMS: atom_id res chain seq x y z
N MET A 1 -6.18 -32.97 12.86
CA MET A 1 -4.71 -32.98 12.93
C MET A 1 -4.25 -31.53 12.93
N ASN A 2 -3.53 -31.09 13.98
CA ASN A 2 -2.93 -29.76 13.97
C ASN A 2 -1.88 -29.74 12.86
N LYS A 3 -2.09 -28.93 11.82
CA LYS A 3 -1.13 -28.69 10.76
C LYS A 3 0.12 -28.06 11.36
N GLU A 4 1.30 -28.58 11.03
CA GLU A 4 2.57 -27.99 11.45
C GLU A 4 2.75 -26.61 10.83
N ARG A 5 3.05 -25.60 11.66
CA ARG A 5 3.26 -24.21 11.20
C ARG A 5 4.63 -24.13 10.50
N LYS A 6 4.62 -23.63 9.28
CA LYS A 6 5.88 -23.38 8.54
C LYS A 6 6.52 -22.07 9.01
N HIS A 7 7.85 -22.04 9.02
CA HIS A 7 8.59 -20.81 9.26
C HIS A 7 8.83 -20.07 7.94
N ILE A 8 8.15 -18.95 7.75
CA ILE A 8 8.24 -18.12 6.55
C ILE A 8 9.03 -16.85 6.85
N VAL A 9 10.08 -16.59 6.08
CA VAL A 9 10.85 -15.35 6.18
C VAL A 9 10.42 -14.38 5.10
N PHE A 10 9.82 -13.26 5.50
CA PHE A 10 9.51 -12.13 4.62
C PHE A 10 10.74 -11.28 4.39
N LEU A 11 11.18 -11.13 3.15
CA LEU A 11 12.16 -10.14 2.74
C LEU A 11 11.40 -8.90 2.24
N ALA A 12 11.28 -7.89 3.08
CA ALA A 12 10.50 -6.71 2.81
C ALA A 12 11.35 -5.55 2.27
N ARG A 13 10.96 -4.99 1.12
CA ARG A 13 11.57 -3.76 0.58
C ARG A 13 11.02 -2.52 1.26
N TRP A 14 9.75 -2.53 1.58
CA TRP A 14 9.01 -1.50 2.30
C TRP A 14 8.38 -2.14 3.53
N TYR A 15 8.59 -1.53 4.68
CA TYR A 15 8.04 -1.99 5.96
C TYR A 15 8.08 -0.86 6.96
N PRO A 16 7.13 -0.76 7.90
CA PRO A 16 7.13 0.26 8.94
C PRO A 16 8.42 0.29 9.74
N HIS A 17 8.92 1.49 9.98
CA HIS A 17 10.17 1.68 10.71
C HIS A 17 10.14 2.99 11.50
N ARG A 18 11.11 3.19 12.40
CA ARG A 18 11.15 4.31 13.35
C ARG A 18 11.11 5.72 12.74
N TYR A 19 11.42 5.87 11.45
CA TYR A 19 11.37 7.17 10.77
C TYR A 19 10.08 7.38 9.97
N ASP A 20 9.36 6.30 9.67
CA ASP A 20 8.09 6.33 8.94
C ASP A 20 7.28 5.08 9.29
N PRO A 21 6.31 5.19 10.22
CA PRO A 21 5.49 4.07 10.65
C PRO A 21 4.44 3.64 9.60
N MET A 22 4.21 4.46 8.56
CA MET A 22 3.26 4.14 7.48
C MET A 22 3.93 3.46 6.29
N PHE A 23 5.28 3.50 6.22
CA PHE A 23 6.03 2.98 5.08
C PHE A 23 5.88 1.48 4.91
N GLY A 24 5.15 1.06 3.87
CA GLY A 24 4.94 -0.37 3.60
C GLY A 24 3.98 -1.07 4.56
N LEU A 25 3.04 -0.35 5.16
CA LEU A 25 2.02 -0.88 6.07
C LEU A 25 1.25 -2.07 5.46
N PHE A 26 1.04 -2.07 4.15
CA PHE A 26 0.40 -3.19 3.45
C PHE A 26 1.23 -4.48 3.50
N VAL A 27 2.57 -4.42 3.56
CA VAL A 27 3.42 -5.60 3.76
C VAL A 27 3.31 -6.11 5.20
N GLN A 28 3.24 -5.20 6.18
CA GLN A 28 2.99 -5.57 7.57
C GLN A 28 1.66 -6.30 7.71
N ARG A 29 0.58 -5.77 7.13
CA ARG A 29 -0.74 -6.40 7.15
C ARG A 29 -0.72 -7.81 6.51
N HIS A 30 0.04 -8.02 5.44
CA HIS A 30 0.26 -9.37 4.88
C HIS A 30 1.02 -10.29 5.85
N ALA A 31 2.04 -9.78 6.54
CA ALA A 31 2.77 -10.57 7.54
C ALA A 31 1.88 -10.97 8.71
N GLU A 32 1.06 -10.04 9.21
CA GLU A 32 0.09 -10.30 10.28
C GLU A 32 -0.98 -11.32 9.85
N ALA A 33 -1.50 -11.21 8.61
CA ALA A 33 -2.43 -12.19 8.06
C ALA A 33 -1.81 -13.59 7.96
N ALA A 34 -0.57 -13.67 7.46
CA ALA A 34 0.17 -14.93 7.38
C ALA A 34 0.47 -15.52 8.78
N ALA A 35 0.70 -14.66 9.78
CA ALA A 35 1.00 -15.07 11.15
C ALA A 35 -0.17 -15.75 11.86
N LEU A 36 -1.39 -15.65 11.34
CA LEU A 36 -2.53 -16.44 11.84
C LEU A 36 -2.31 -17.95 11.65
N PHE A 37 -1.59 -18.36 10.62
CA PHE A 37 -1.44 -19.76 10.21
C PHE A 37 0.01 -20.27 10.21
N ASN A 38 1.00 -19.38 10.17
CA ASN A 38 2.42 -19.71 10.02
C ASN A 38 3.28 -18.92 11.02
N ASP A 39 4.53 -19.33 11.22
CA ASP A 39 5.52 -18.59 12.01
C ASP A 39 6.21 -17.59 11.07
N ILE A 40 6.03 -16.32 11.32
CA ILE A 40 6.51 -15.26 10.42
C ILE A 40 7.69 -14.50 11.04
N THR A 41 8.79 -14.41 10.28
CA THR A 41 9.87 -13.48 10.56
C THR A 41 10.01 -12.49 9.41
N VAL A 42 9.88 -11.19 9.69
CA VAL A 42 10.10 -10.12 8.69
C VAL A 42 11.52 -9.58 8.81
N ILE A 43 12.24 -9.52 7.69
CA ILE A 43 13.53 -8.85 7.58
C ILE A 43 13.36 -7.56 6.77
N TYR A 44 13.70 -6.44 7.39
CA TYR A 44 13.72 -5.13 6.76
C TYR A 44 15.06 -4.45 6.96
N CYS A 45 15.72 -4.05 5.87
CA CYS A 45 17.01 -3.37 5.91
C CYS A 45 16.90 -1.95 5.36
N ASN A 46 17.19 -0.95 6.22
CA ASN A 46 17.08 0.47 5.89
C ASN A 46 18.45 1.18 5.84
N GLU A 47 18.70 1.89 4.73
CA GLU A 47 19.84 2.80 4.62
C GLU A 47 19.51 4.12 5.33
N GLN A 48 20.17 4.39 6.46
CA GLN A 48 20.09 5.70 7.12
C GLN A 48 20.68 6.76 6.21
N ARG A 49 19.89 7.77 5.86
CA ARG A 49 20.43 9.02 5.34
C ARG A 49 21.07 9.79 6.52
N ALA A 50 22.16 10.50 6.29
CA ALA A 50 22.65 11.44 7.29
C ALA A 50 21.52 12.42 7.64
N MET A 51 21.07 12.44 8.89
CA MET A 51 20.00 13.34 9.33
C MET A 51 20.43 14.77 9.11
N SER A 52 19.68 15.56 8.35
CA SER A 52 19.60 17.00 8.54
C SER A 52 19.08 17.22 9.97
N ASN A 53 19.75 18.11 10.71
CA ASN A 53 19.54 18.43 12.13
C ASN A 53 18.05 18.63 12.48
N GLU A 54 17.34 17.59 12.88
CA GLU A 54 16.07 17.71 13.58
C GLU A 54 16.25 17.29 15.06
N PRO A 55 15.84 18.15 16.02
CA PRO A 55 16.22 18.01 17.43
C PRO A 55 15.37 17.05 18.27
N ASN A 56 14.51 16.18 17.69
CA ASN A 56 13.63 15.31 18.47
C ASN A 56 13.66 13.85 18.01
N ALA A 57 14.74 13.14 18.31
CA ALA A 57 14.70 11.68 18.37
C ALA A 57 15.44 11.22 19.63
N HIS A 58 14.68 10.68 20.59
CA HIS A 58 15.28 9.90 21.67
C HIS A 58 15.97 8.67 21.08
N SER A 59 17.22 8.81 20.67
CA SER A 59 18.07 7.70 20.26
C SER A 59 19.23 7.62 21.23
N SER A 60 19.33 6.50 21.95
CA SER A 60 20.58 6.05 22.54
C SER A 60 21.67 6.16 21.46
N LYS A 61 22.75 6.93 21.77
CA LYS A 61 23.89 7.10 20.85
C LYS A 61 24.40 5.71 20.43
N PRO A 62 24.61 5.47 19.12
CA PRO A 62 25.18 4.19 18.70
C PRO A 62 26.58 4.08 19.31
N THR A 63 26.81 3.01 20.04
CA THR A 63 28.17 2.62 20.45
C THR A 63 29.04 2.49 19.21
N ALA A 64 30.20 3.09 19.21
CA ALA A 64 31.09 3.38 18.06
C ALA A 64 31.63 2.17 17.27
N GLN A 65 31.12 0.94 17.43
CA GLN A 65 31.73 -0.26 16.89
C GLN A 65 30.93 -1.10 15.89
N SER A 66 29.63 -0.97 15.72
CA SER A 66 28.91 -1.81 14.76
C SER A 66 28.47 -1.07 13.50
N LYS A 67 28.87 -1.59 12.31
CA LYS A 67 28.46 -1.08 11.00
C LYS A 67 26.94 -1.25 10.73
N PHE A 68 26.26 -2.02 11.57
CA PHE A 68 24.86 -2.36 11.50
C PHE A 68 24.22 -2.25 12.89
N GLU A 69 23.17 -1.48 13.01
CA GLU A 69 22.28 -1.45 14.17
C GLU A 69 21.13 -2.41 13.91
N ILE A 70 20.82 -3.29 14.86
CA ILE A 70 19.78 -4.30 14.74
C ILE A 70 18.74 -4.04 15.82
N GLU A 71 17.49 -3.92 15.38
CA GLU A 71 16.30 -3.85 16.21
C GLU A 71 15.45 -5.10 15.96
N ARG A 72 15.00 -5.76 17.02
CA ARG A 72 14.11 -6.92 16.94
C ARG A 72 12.89 -6.67 17.80
N THR A 73 11.71 -6.82 17.22
CA THR A 73 10.42 -6.69 17.90
C THR A 73 9.56 -7.91 17.58
N ASN A 74 8.63 -8.22 18.49
CA ASN A 74 7.59 -9.20 18.22
C ASN A 74 6.25 -8.55 18.52
N GLU A 75 5.47 -8.29 17.48
CA GLU A 75 4.19 -7.60 17.55
C GLU A 75 3.18 -8.36 16.66
N ASN A 76 1.97 -8.57 17.13
CA ASN A 76 0.91 -9.28 16.40
C ASN A 76 1.36 -10.67 15.90
N ASN A 77 2.16 -11.41 16.71
CA ASN A 77 2.76 -12.70 16.36
C ASN A 77 3.74 -12.66 15.16
N VAL A 78 4.24 -11.50 14.80
CA VAL A 78 5.25 -11.29 13.76
C VAL A 78 6.58 -10.94 14.42
N ASP A 79 7.59 -11.79 14.23
CA ASP A 79 8.98 -11.49 14.62
C ASP A 79 9.61 -10.59 13.55
N THR A 80 10.00 -9.38 13.93
CA THR A 80 10.54 -8.40 12.98
C THR A 80 11.98 -8.07 13.30
N ILE A 81 12.88 -8.23 12.32
CA ILE A 81 14.29 -7.87 12.39
C ILE A 81 14.54 -6.67 11.47
N ARG A 82 14.76 -5.51 12.06
CA ARG A 82 15.14 -4.29 11.34
C ARG A 82 16.64 -4.07 11.43
N VAL A 83 17.30 -3.87 10.30
CA VAL A 83 18.73 -3.57 10.23
C VAL A 83 18.95 -2.21 9.64
N TYR A 84 19.50 -1.30 10.45
CA TYR A 84 19.82 0.06 10.04
C TYR A 84 21.31 0.18 9.77
N TYR A 85 21.70 0.90 8.70
CA TYR A 85 23.10 1.14 8.36
C TYR A 85 23.29 2.45 7.58
N LYS A 86 24.44 3.10 7.80
CA LYS A 86 24.78 4.34 7.09
C LYS A 86 24.97 4.08 5.60
N LYS A 87 24.36 4.90 4.76
CA LYS A 87 24.50 4.84 3.30
C LYS A 87 25.92 5.25 2.89
N PRO A 88 26.71 4.37 2.22
CA PRO A 88 27.98 4.76 1.66
C PRO A 88 27.81 5.72 0.47
N LYS A 89 28.79 6.62 0.26
CA LYS A 89 28.81 7.48 -0.94
C LYS A 89 28.97 6.67 -2.24
N ASN A 90 29.76 5.60 -2.19
CA ASN A 90 30.01 4.72 -3.34
C ASN A 90 28.84 3.74 -3.56
N LYS A 91 28.30 3.69 -4.79
CA LYS A 91 27.17 2.85 -5.17
C LYS A 91 27.45 1.33 -5.03
N ILE A 92 28.69 0.90 -5.35
CA ILE A 92 29.10 -0.52 -5.22
C ILE A 92 29.14 -0.90 -3.75
N LEU A 93 29.75 -0.06 -2.92
CA LEU A 93 29.85 -0.29 -1.48
C LEU A 93 28.46 -0.27 -0.81
N SER A 94 27.52 0.58 -1.28
CA SER A 94 26.12 0.56 -0.85
C SER A 94 25.44 -0.77 -1.19
N LEU A 95 25.68 -1.30 -2.38
CA LEU A 95 25.17 -2.60 -2.80
C LEU A 95 25.72 -3.74 -1.92
N ILE A 96 27.03 -3.78 -1.71
CA ILE A 96 27.68 -4.77 -0.84
C ILE A 96 27.12 -4.69 0.58
N ARG A 97 26.96 -3.47 1.12
CA ARG A 97 26.42 -3.26 2.48
C ARG A 97 24.98 -3.70 2.61
N PHE A 98 24.16 -3.45 1.59
CA PHE A 98 22.78 -3.94 1.51
C PHE A 98 22.72 -5.48 1.60
N TYR A 99 23.51 -6.18 0.78
CA TYR A 99 23.55 -7.64 0.82
C TYR A 99 24.06 -8.17 2.17
N ARG A 100 25.12 -7.55 2.74
CA ARG A 100 25.65 -7.96 4.06
C ARG A 100 24.64 -7.72 5.19
N ALA A 101 23.85 -6.66 5.15
CA ALA A 101 22.77 -6.39 6.11
C ALA A 101 21.72 -7.49 6.09
N ASN A 102 21.21 -7.82 4.90
CA ASN A 102 20.22 -8.88 4.72
C ASN A 102 20.75 -10.27 5.12
N MET A 103 21.98 -10.60 4.72
CA MET A 103 22.61 -11.87 5.10
C MET A 103 22.86 -11.96 6.61
N LYS A 104 23.18 -10.83 7.27
CA LYS A 104 23.31 -10.78 8.72
C LYS A 104 21.96 -11.02 9.40
N ALA A 105 20.88 -10.41 8.92
CA ALA A 105 19.54 -10.64 9.44
C ALA A 105 19.07 -12.09 9.24
N LEU A 106 19.30 -12.68 8.06
CA LEU A 106 18.97 -14.09 7.79
C LEU A 106 19.67 -15.06 8.75
N LYS A 107 20.91 -14.76 9.16
CA LYS A 107 21.63 -15.58 10.15
C LYS A 107 21.07 -15.50 11.57
N LEU A 108 20.25 -14.50 11.87
CA LEU A 108 19.58 -14.35 13.17
C LEU A 108 18.23 -15.08 13.23
N CYS A 109 17.75 -15.55 12.08
CA CYS A 109 16.50 -16.30 11.98
C CYS A 109 16.76 -17.81 12.11
N ARG A 110 15.75 -18.55 12.58
CA ARG A 110 15.67 -19.99 12.34
C ARG A 110 15.71 -20.23 10.81
N LYS A 111 16.22 -21.39 10.39
CA LYS A 111 16.21 -21.76 8.95
C LYS A 111 14.76 -21.64 8.41
N PRO A 112 14.54 -20.86 7.36
CA PRO A 112 13.20 -20.75 6.77
C PRO A 112 12.83 -22.00 5.97
N ASP A 113 11.55 -22.37 6.07
CA ASP A 113 10.95 -23.38 5.18
C ASP A 113 10.66 -22.75 3.81
N LEU A 114 10.34 -21.44 3.79
CA LEU A 114 10.12 -20.67 2.57
C LEU A 114 10.51 -19.20 2.79
N ILE A 115 10.99 -18.55 1.73
CA ILE A 115 11.23 -17.11 1.70
C ILE A 115 10.13 -16.44 0.88
N HIS A 116 9.50 -15.41 1.44
CA HIS A 116 8.51 -14.58 0.75
C HIS A 116 9.09 -13.18 0.48
N VAL A 117 9.32 -12.86 -0.80
CA VAL A 117 9.88 -11.58 -1.22
C VAL A 117 8.75 -10.59 -1.48
N HIS A 118 8.70 -9.51 -0.71
CA HIS A 118 7.78 -8.41 -0.95
C HIS A 118 8.48 -7.27 -1.69
N ILE A 119 7.97 -6.97 -2.86
CA ILE A 119 8.50 -5.97 -3.81
C ILE A 119 9.82 -6.45 -4.44
N LEU A 120 9.68 -6.88 -5.68
CA LEU A 120 10.73 -7.48 -6.49
C LEU A 120 11.83 -6.46 -6.85
N THR A 121 12.90 -6.49 -6.09
CA THR A 121 14.09 -5.67 -6.29
C THR A 121 15.33 -6.55 -6.10
N ARG A 122 16.38 -5.99 -5.49
CA ARG A 122 17.60 -6.72 -5.09
C ARG A 122 17.31 -7.87 -4.11
N LEU A 123 16.19 -7.83 -3.38
CA LEU A 123 15.78 -8.88 -2.43
C LEU A 123 15.47 -10.19 -3.14
N GLY A 124 14.88 -10.15 -4.33
CA GLY A 124 14.65 -11.35 -5.13
C GLY A 124 15.95 -12.09 -5.50
N VAL A 125 17.04 -11.35 -5.71
CA VAL A 125 18.38 -11.97 -5.94
C VAL A 125 18.85 -12.70 -4.70
N ILE A 126 18.60 -12.15 -3.49
CA ILE A 126 18.94 -12.83 -2.22
C ILE A 126 18.17 -14.15 -2.10
N ALA A 127 16.85 -14.12 -2.34
CA ALA A 127 16.00 -15.30 -2.29
C ALA A 127 16.45 -16.37 -3.32
N TRP A 128 16.75 -15.95 -4.54
CA TRP A 128 17.28 -16.84 -5.59
C TRP A 128 18.62 -17.47 -5.18
N ILE A 129 19.54 -16.73 -4.56
CA ILE A 129 20.80 -17.26 -4.03
C ILE A 129 20.52 -18.28 -2.91
N GLN A 130 19.59 -17.99 -1.98
CA GLN A 130 19.20 -18.94 -0.92
C GLN A 130 18.63 -20.24 -1.51
N LYS A 131 17.78 -20.14 -2.54
CA LYS A 131 17.30 -21.34 -3.27
C LYS A 131 18.45 -22.16 -3.88
N LYS A 132 19.44 -21.50 -4.49
CA LYS A 132 20.59 -22.19 -5.11
C LYS A 132 21.52 -22.84 -4.08
N LEU A 133 21.83 -22.13 -3.00
CA LEU A 133 22.81 -22.60 -2.00
C LEU A 133 22.20 -23.51 -0.93
N HIS A 134 20.99 -23.20 -0.48
CA HIS A 134 20.38 -23.86 0.68
C HIS A 134 19.10 -24.63 0.34
N LYS A 135 18.72 -24.65 -0.94
CA LYS A 135 17.47 -25.28 -1.44
C LYS A 135 16.18 -24.72 -0.82
N THR A 136 16.25 -23.52 -0.22
CA THR A 136 15.09 -22.86 0.35
C THR A 136 14.21 -22.31 -0.77
N PRO A 137 12.96 -22.77 -0.94
CA PRO A 137 12.05 -22.25 -1.95
C PRO A 137 11.70 -20.78 -1.66
N TYR A 138 11.24 -20.05 -2.68
CA TYR A 138 10.76 -18.70 -2.48
C TYR A 138 9.60 -18.34 -3.40
N ILE A 139 8.75 -17.46 -2.91
CA ILE A 139 7.68 -16.82 -3.66
C ILE A 139 7.89 -15.30 -3.67
N ILE A 140 7.15 -14.61 -4.54
CA ILE A 140 7.25 -13.16 -4.72
C ILE A 140 5.85 -12.57 -4.63
N THR A 141 5.69 -11.47 -3.88
CA THR A 141 4.53 -10.58 -3.99
C THR A 141 4.97 -9.21 -4.48
N GLU A 142 4.43 -8.80 -5.64
CA GLU A 142 4.72 -7.49 -6.20
C GLU A 142 3.59 -6.50 -5.91
N HIS A 143 3.97 -5.32 -5.45
CA HIS A 143 3.06 -4.23 -5.11
C HIS A 143 3.31 -2.98 -5.95
N TRP A 144 4.47 -2.91 -6.60
CA TRP A 144 4.93 -1.67 -7.19
C TRP A 144 4.36 -1.44 -8.59
N SER A 145 3.77 -0.27 -8.79
CA SER A 145 3.22 0.19 -10.07
C SER A 145 4.24 0.41 -11.19
N ARG A 146 5.55 0.21 -10.93
CA ARG A 146 6.62 0.44 -11.93
C ARG A 146 6.48 -0.35 -13.22
N TYR A 147 5.76 -1.45 -13.21
CA TYR A 147 5.53 -2.29 -14.39
C TYR A 147 4.33 -1.82 -15.22
N LEU A 148 3.48 -0.96 -14.65
CA LEU A 148 2.31 -0.42 -15.34
C LEU A 148 2.73 0.53 -16.48
N PRO A 149 1.91 0.70 -17.52
CA PRO A 149 2.16 1.63 -18.60
C PRO A 149 2.47 3.05 -18.11
N GLY A 150 3.41 3.73 -18.76
CA GLY A 150 3.84 5.07 -18.35
C GLY A 150 4.89 5.12 -17.24
N ASN A 151 5.24 3.98 -16.63
CA ASN A 151 6.29 3.90 -15.60
C ASN A 151 7.58 3.27 -16.12
N ASP A 152 8.71 3.58 -15.46
CA ASP A 152 10.04 3.12 -15.90
C ASP A 152 10.42 1.78 -15.27
N PHE A 153 10.32 0.72 -16.05
CA PHE A 153 11.00 -0.55 -15.79
C PHE A 153 12.21 -0.68 -16.74
N GLY A 154 13.22 0.16 -16.54
CA GLY A 154 14.43 0.27 -17.36
C GLY A 154 15.67 -0.43 -16.79
N GLY A 155 16.76 -0.48 -17.64
CA GLY A 155 18.07 -1.00 -17.28
C GLY A 155 18.26 -2.49 -17.59
N PHE A 156 19.25 -2.81 -18.48
CA PHE A 156 19.51 -4.17 -18.98
C PHE A 156 19.75 -5.18 -17.85
N LEU A 157 20.67 -4.90 -16.93
CA LEU A 157 20.98 -5.82 -15.81
C LEU A 157 19.78 -6.02 -14.88
N ARG A 158 19.01 -4.96 -14.62
CA ARG A 158 17.78 -5.06 -13.82
C ARG A 158 16.78 -6.00 -14.47
N LYS A 159 16.50 -5.81 -15.75
CA LYS A 159 15.59 -6.67 -16.51
C LYS A 159 16.05 -8.12 -16.53
N LEU A 160 17.34 -8.35 -16.77
CA LEU A 160 17.93 -9.70 -16.79
C LEU A 160 17.76 -10.41 -15.44
N PHE A 161 18.23 -9.80 -14.33
CA PHE A 161 18.12 -10.42 -13.01
C PHE A 161 16.66 -10.57 -12.57
N THR A 162 15.78 -9.61 -12.88
CA THR A 162 14.36 -9.73 -12.57
C THR A 162 13.74 -10.93 -13.29
N LYS A 163 14.05 -11.14 -14.59
CA LYS A 163 13.58 -12.32 -15.34
C LYS A 163 14.06 -13.64 -14.73
N ILE A 164 15.34 -13.70 -14.34
CA ILE A 164 15.91 -14.91 -13.70
C ILE A 164 15.18 -15.19 -12.38
N VAL A 165 14.99 -14.16 -11.56
CA VAL A 165 14.36 -14.30 -10.24
C VAL A 165 12.90 -14.72 -10.39
N VAL A 166 12.14 -14.04 -11.23
CA VAL A 166 10.72 -14.35 -11.48
C VAL A 166 10.54 -15.79 -12.00
N ARG A 167 11.35 -16.20 -12.97
CA ARG A 167 11.26 -17.54 -13.56
C ARG A 167 11.56 -18.66 -12.57
N ASN A 168 12.39 -18.41 -11.55
CA ASN A 168 12.81 -19.42 -10.57
C ASN A 168 11.98 -19.38 -9.26
N ALA A 169 11.05 -18.48 -9.11
CA ALA A 169 10.10 -18.46 -7.99
C ALA A 169 9.12 -19.64 -8.10
N GLU A 170 8.66 -20.18 -6.97
CA GLU A 170 7.60 -21.19 -6.96
C GLU A 170 6.27 -20.59 -7.41
N THR A 171 6.00 -19.38 -6.93
CA THR A 171 4.80 -18.61 -7.26
C THR A 171 5.14 -17.13 -7.32
N VAL A 172 4.53 -16.42 -8.25
CA VAL A 172 4.55 -14.95 -8.32
C VAL A 172 3.16 -14.44 -8.02
N THR A 173 3.02 -13.69 -6.96
CA THR A 173 1.77 -13.03 -6.65
C THR A 173 1.83 -11.54 -6.96
N THR A 174 0.71 -10.99 -7.37
CA THR A 174 0.52 -9.56 -7.59
C THR A 174 -0.75 -9.11 -6.89
N VAL A 175 -0.81 -7.86 -6.48
CA VAL A 175 -2.00 -7.37 -5.75
C VAL A 175 -3.22 -7.19 -6.67
N THR A 176 -3.02 -7.15 -7.99
CA THR A 176 -4.08 -7.04 -9.01
C THR A 176 -3.73 -7.86 -10.24
N GLU A 177 -4.75 -8.32 -10.99
CA GLU A 177 -4.53 -8.96 -12.29
C GLU A 177 -3.90 -7.99 -13.30
N ASN A 178 -4.31 -6.71 -13.26
CA ASN A 178 -3.70 -5.66 -14.09
C ASN A 178 -2.17 -5.60 -13.92
N LEU A 179 -1.66 -5.72 -12.69
CA LEU A 179 -0.22 -5.77 -12.43
C LEU A 179 0.42 -7.06 -12.95
N ALA A 180 -0.26 -8.21 -12.82
CA ALA A 180 0.21 -9.48 -13.38
C ALA A 180 0.38 -9.40 -14.90
N ILE A 181 -0.62 -8.88 -15.60
CA ILE A 181 -0.58 -8.66 -17.04
C ILE A 181 0.58 -7.74 -17.42
N ALA A 182 0.74 -6.62 -16.71
CA ALA A 182 1.84 -5.69 -16.97
C ALA A 182 3.21 -6.33 -16.78
N MET A 183 3.41 -7.14 -15.74
CA MET A 183 4.65 -7.89 -15.51
C MET A 183 4.91 -8.91 -16.63
N LYS A 184 3.88 -9.68 -17.03
CA LYS A 184 3.97 -10.64 -18.14
C LYS A 184 4.35 -9.94 -19.46
N ASN A 185 3.81 -8.75 -19.75
CA ASN A 185 4.13 -7.93 -20.93
C ASN A 185 5.60 -7.47 -20.94
N HIS A 186 6.24 -7.31 -19.78
CA HIS A 186 7.68 -7.09 -19.67
C HIS A 186 8.52 -8.37 -19.82
N GLY A 187 7.90 -9.52 -20.13
CA GLY A 187 8.55 -10.81 -20.31
C GLY A 187 8.99 -11.43 -18.98
N LEU A 188 8.34 -11.08 -17.87
CA LEU A 188 8.54 -11.70 -16.56
C LEU A 188 7.66 -12.95 -16.49
N LYS A 189 8.17 -14.07 -17.01
CA LYS A 189 7.44 -15.33 -17.15
C LYS A 189 7.60 -16.22 -15.93
N ASN A 190 6.49 -16.74 -15.43
CA ASN A 190 6.38 -17.79 -14.43
C ASN A 190 5.06 -18.54 -14.67
N ASP A 191 5.01 -19.83 -14.41
CA ASP A 191 3.83 -20.65 -14.68
C ASP A 191 2.74 -20.45 -13.62
N ASN A 192 3.11 -19.98 -12.42
CA ASN A 192 2.23 -19.76 -11.27
C ASN A 192 2.11 -18.26 -10.95
N TYR A 193 1.28 -17.54 -11.71
CA TYR A 193 0.86 -16.19 -11.35
C TYR A 193 -0.48 -16.24 -10.65
N VAL A 194 -0.57 -15.62 -9.45
CA VAL A 194 -1.78 -15.60 -8.63
C VAL A 194 -2.01 -14.18 -8.09
N VAL A 195 -3.26 -13.74 -7.98
CA VAL A 195 -3.59 -12.45 -7.36
C VAL A 195 -3.70 -12.64 -5.84
N LEU A 196 -2.87 -11.92 -5.09
CA LEU A 196 -2.89 -11.81 -3.63
C LEU A 196 -3.29 -10.36 -3.27
N PRO A 197 -4.53 -10.10 -2.90
CA PRO A 197 -4.97 -8.74 -2.64
C PRO A 197 -4.37 -8.15 -1.35
N ASN A 198 -4.38 -6.82 -1.23
CA ASN A 198 -4.02 -6.15 0.02
C ASN A 198 -5.03 -6.48 1.13
N VAL A 199 -4.56 -6.35 2.37
CA VAL A 199 -5.35 -6.64 3.58
C VAL A 199 -5.90 -5.35 4.18
N VAL A 200 -7.15 -5.39 4.64
CA VAL A 200 -7.77 -4.33 5.44
C VAL A 200 -8.06 -4.83 6.87
N ASN A 201 -7.84 -3.96 7.85
CA ASN A 201 -8.21 -4.23 9.23
C ASN A 201 -9.70 -3.95 9.44
N LEU A 202 -10.52 -5.00 9.38
CA LEU A 202 -11.97 -4.90 9.48
C LEU A 202 -12.47 -4.51 10.88
N ASP A 203 -11.71 -4.78 11.92
CA ASP A 203 -12.09 -4.45 13.31
C ASP A 203 -12.02 -2.94 13.58
N MET A 204 -11.23 -2.24 12.80
CA MET A 204 -11.06 -0.79 12.93
C MET A 204 -12.19 -0.01 12.23
N PHE A 205 -12.67 -0.52 11.09
CA PHE A 205 -13.64 0.17 10.24
C PHE A 205 -15.05 -0.37 10.47
N HIS A 206 -16.01 0.52 10.70
CA HIS A 206 -17.40 0.15 11.00
C HIS A 206 -18.41 1.06 10.29
N ILE A 207 -19.59 0.54 10.07
CA ILE A 207 -20.71 1.30 9.49
C ILE A 207 -21.28 2.21 10.57
N SER A 208 -21.43 3.51 10.25
CA SER A 208 -22.10 4.49 11.11
C SER A 208 -23.43 4.94 10.50
N LYS A 209 -24.37 5.36 11.34
CA LYS A 209 -25.55 6.07 10.88
C LYS A 209 -25.16 7.47 10.40
N ARG A 210 -25.53 7.80 9.17
CA ARG A 210 -25.21 9.08 8.53
C ARG A 210 -26.48 9.80 8.13
N ASN A 211 -26.51 11.06 8.40
CA ASN A 211 -27.56 11.96 7.93
C ASN A 211 -26.94 13.36 7.73
N ASN A 212 -25.89 13.39 6.89
CA ASN A 212 -25.16 14.61 6.65
C ASN A 212 -25.94 15.54 5.74
N ASN A 213 -26.07 16.80 6.14
CA ASN A 213 -26.55 17.89 5.33
C ASN A 213 -25.71 19.13 5.68
N PRO A 214 -24.83 19.56 4.79
CA PRO A 214 -24.59 19.05 3.44
C PRO A 214 -23.84 17.69 3.41
N CYS A 215 -23.86 17.07 2.23
CA CYS A 215 -23.14 15.81 1.96
C CYS A 215 -21.65 15.94 2.24
N LYS A 216 -21.04 14.93 2.89
CA LYS A 216 -19.63 14.90 3.29
C LYS A 216 -18.83 13.96 2.40
N ILE A 217 -17.95 14.53 1.62
CA ILE A 217 -17.01 13.85 0.73
C ILE A 217 -15.69 13.62 1.48
N ILE A 218 -15.14 12.42 1.38
CA ILE A 218 -13.83 12.10 1.95
C ILE A 218 -12.84 11.83 0.81
N HIS A 219 -11.64 12.40 0.91
CA HIS A 219 -10.49 12.06 0.08
C HIS A 219 -9.30 11.70 0.97
N ILE A 220 -8.62 10.60 0.66
CA ILE A 220 -7.44 10.14 1.42
C ILE A 220 -6.33 9.80 0.44
N SER A 221 -5.20 10.50 0.53
CA SER A 221 -4.01 10.18 -0.27
C SER A 221 -2.74 10.80 0.30
N CYS A 222 -1.57 10.38 -0.21
CA CYS A 222 -0.37 11.21 -0.10
C CYS A 222 -0.52 12.43 -1.03
N PHE A 223 -0.11 13.62 -0.58
CA PHE A 223 -0.20 14.85 -1.37
C PHE A 223 0.98 14.94 -2.34
N GLU A 224 0.98 14.05 -3.35
CA GLU A 224 1.83 14.08 -4.54
C GLU A 224 0.90 14.26 -5.76
N ASP A 225 0.72 15.48 -6.22
CA ASP A 225 -0.30 15.84 -7.22
C ASP A 225 -0.11 15.12 -8.55
N LYS A 226 1.14 14.89 -8.95
CA LYS A 226 1.47 14.13 -10.16
C LYS A 226 0.80 12.75 -10.19
N SER A 227 0.69 12.08 -9.05
CA SER A 227 0.11 10.73 -8.94
C SER A 227 -1.34 10.75 -8.50
N LYS A 228 -1.72 11.65 -7.61
CA LYS A 228 -3.04 11.69 -6.97
C LYS A 228 -4.01 12.69 -7.59
N ASN A 229 -3.48 13.63 -8.43
CA ASN A 229 -4.29 14.63 -9.14
C ASN A 229 -5.27 15.40 -8.24
N ILE A 230 -4.76 15.83 -7.08
CA ILE A 230 -5.56 16.57 -6.09
C ILE A 230 -5.96 17.92 -6.64
N SER A 231 -5.08 18.50 -7.48
CA SER A 231 -5.41 19.73 -8.21
C SER A 231 -6.64 19.57 -9.11
N GLY A 232 -6.76 18.42 -9.80
CA GLY A 232 -7.95 18.11 -10.60
C GLY A 232 -9.19 17.82 -9.76
N LEU A 233 -9.04 17.23 -8.55
CA LEU A 233 -10.14 17.08 -7.61
C LEU A 233 -10.67 18.46 -7.16
N LEU A 234 -9.78 19.39 -6.81
CA LEU A 234 -10.18 20.74 -6.41
C LEU A 234 -10.92 21.48 -7.55
N GLU A 235 -10.47 21.31 -8.80
CA GLU A 235 -11.18 21.85 -9.98
C GLU A 235 -12.58 21.21 -10.12
N SER A 236 -12.70 19.89 -9.94
CA SER A 236 -14.00 19.21 -9.98
C SER A 236 -14.93 19.67 -8.84
N LEU A 237 -14.40 19.92 -7.65
CA LEU A 237 -15.18 20.50 -6.53
C LEU A 237 -15.62 21.94 -6.82
N ASN A 238 -14.81 22.73 -7.51
CA ASN A 238 -15.19 24.06 -7.96
C ASN A 238 -16.36 24.03 -8.97
N ILE A 239 -16.35 23.08 -9.91
CA ILE A 239 -17.48 22.89 -10.85
C ILE A 239 -18.77 22.58 -10.08
N ILE A 240 -18.71 21.80 -9.01
CA ILE A 240 -19.88 21.48 -8.17
C ILE A 240 -20.37 22.74 -7.44
N ASP A 241 -19.44 23.55 -6.93
CA ASP A 241 -19.74 24.80 -6.22
C ASP A 241 -20.40 25.84 -7.16
N ASP A 242 -19.84 26.00 -8.37
CA ASP A 242 -20.40 26.90 -9.40
C ASP A 242 -21.82 26.51 -9.82
N LYS A 243 -22.20 25.23 -9.70
CA LYS A 243 -23.58 24.76 -9.91
C LYS A 243 -24.50 24.99 -8.69
N GLY A 244 -24.01 25.59 -7.62
CA GLY A 244 -24.78 25.88 -6.41
C GLY A 244 -25.11 24.66 -5.56
N ILE A 245 -24.44 23.53 -5.77
CA ILE A 245 -24.65 22.29 -4.99
C ILE A 245 -23.81 22.37 -3.70
N ASP A 246 -24.47 22.14 -2.56
CA ASP A 246 -23.82 22.25 -1.27
C ASP A 246 -23.13 20.90 -0.88
N PHE A 247 -21.90 21.01 -0.38
CA PHE A 247 -21.09 19.88 0.07
C PHE A 247 -20.06 20.33 1.10
N LYS A 248 -19.48 19.36 1.81
CA LYS A 248 -18.22 19.49 2.55
C LYS A 248 -17.26 18.43 2.09
N CYS A 249 -15.99 18.78 1.88
CA CYS A 249 -14.96 17.82 1.50
C CYS A 249 -13.82 17.84 2.51
N LYS A 250 -13.44 16.65 2.99
CA LYS A 250 -12.30 16.47 3.89
C LYS A 250 -11.18 15.79 3.12
N LEU A 251 -10.04 16.50 2.98
CA LEU A 251 -8.81 16.00 2.37
C LEU A 251 -7.85 15.56 3.47
N ILE A 252 -7.57 14.25 3.51
CA ILE A 252 -6.79 13.59 4.55
C ILE A 252 -5.46 13.13 3.96
N GLY A 253 -4.35 13.48 4.59
CA GLY A 253 -3.01 13.07 4.21
C GLY A 253 -1.98 14.18 4.27
N GLU A 254 -0.76 13.82 3.92
CA GLU A 254 0.41 14.71 3.88
C GLU A 254 1.23 14.44 2.61
N GLY A 255 2.09 15.37 2.24
CA GLY A 255 2.96 15.22 1.09
C GLY A 255 3.55 16.54 0.62
N MET A 256 4.43 16.44 -0.39
CA MET A 256 5.21 17.58 -0.86
C MET A 256 4.38 18.72 -1.46
N ASP A 257 3.18 18.41 -1.98
CA ASP A 257 2.32 19.37 -2.66
C ASP A 257 1.18 19.90 -1.76
N LEU A 258 1.16 19.55 -0.45
CA LEU A 258 0.08 19.93 0.48
C LEU A 258 -0.17 21.45 0.50
N GLU A 259 0.88 22.25 0.66
CA GLU A 259 0.75 23.71 0.73
C GLU A 259 0.27 24.30 -0.61
N LEU A 260 0.75 23.76 -1.73
CA LEU A 260 0.27 24.12 -3.07
C LEU A 260 -1.23 23.83 -3.25
N MET A 261 -1.71 22.72 -2.71
CA MET A 261 -3.13 22.36 -2.78
C MET A 261 -3.99 23.26 -1.88
N LYS A 262 -3.49 23.68 -0.72
CA LYS A 262 -4.18 24.66 0.13
C LYS A 262 -4.31 26.03 -0.57
N GLU A 263 -3.22 26.50 -1.19
CA GLU A 263 -3.24 27.74 -1.97
C GLU A 263 -4.23 27.64 -3.14
N LYS A 264 -4.25 26.52 -3.87
CA LYS A 264 -5.20 26.29 -4.95
C LYS A 264 -6.65 26.30 -4.46
N ALA A 265 -6.95 25.67 -3.33
CA ALA A 265 -8.29 25.69 -2.74
C ALA A 265 -8.72 27.10 -2.33
N GLN A 266 -7.78 27.93 -1.85
CA GLN A 266 -8.03 29.34 -1.54
C GLN A 266 -8.34 30.15 -2.82
N ASN A 267 -7.54 29.97 -3.87
CA ASN A 267 -7.76 30.67 -5.16
C ASN A 267 -9.09 30.30 -5.81
N LEU A 268 -9.57 29.06 -5.60
CA LEU A 268 -10.87 28.59 -6.04
C LEU A 268 -12.02 28.95 -5.05
N GLN A 269 -11.75 29.73 -3.99
CA GLN A 269 -12.71 30.13 -2.95
C GLN A 269 -13.38 28.96 -2.21
N LEU A 270 -12.76 27.79 -2.19
CA LEU A 270 -13.29 26.56 -1.57
C LEU A 270 -12.98 26.42 -0.07
N ILE A 271 -12.35 27.41 0.57
CA ILE A 271 -11.88 27.32 1.97
C ILE A 271 -12.98 27.02 3.01
N ASN A 272 -14.23 27.39 2.70
CA ASN A 272 -15.37 27.12 3.57
C ASN A 272 -16.00 25.74 3.33
N LYS A 273 -15.64 25.06 2.24
CA LYS A 273 -16.19 23.76 1.82
C LYS A 273 -15.18 22.62 1.90
N VAL A 274 -13.89 22.94 1.75
CA VAL A 274 -12.78 21.98 1.76
C VAL A 274 -11.93 22.16 3.01
N SER A 275 -11.66 21.07 3.71
CA SER A 275 -10.79 21.06 4.90
C SER A 275 -9.62 20.10 4.70
N PHE A 276 -8.43 20.53 5.14
CA PHE A 276 -7.20 19.73 5.13
C PHE A 276 -6.88 19.30 6.57
N THR A 277 -6.84 18.00 6.84
CA THR A 277 -6.68 17.51 8.22
C THR A 277 -5.24 17.15 8.57
N GLY A 278 -4.35 17.06 7.56
CA GLY A 278 -3.08 16.36 7.73
C GLY A 278 -3.27 14.84 7.74
N LEU A 279 -2.23 14.13 8.16
CA LEU A 279 -2.24 12.67 8.25
C LEU A 279 -3.11 12.22 9.44
N LEU A 280 -4.10 11.38 9.16
CA LEU A 280 -4.86 10.66 10.19
C LEU A 280 -4.50 9.17 10.14
N GLN A 281 -4.47 8.52 11.31
CA GLN A 281 -4.08 7.12 11.45
C GLN A 281 -5.00 6.40 12.44
N GLY A 282 -5.03 5.07 12.36
CA GLY A 282 -5.76 4.26 13.33
C GLY A 282 -7.21 4.68 13.47
N GLN A 283 -7.66 4.90 14.71
CA GLN A 283 -9.04 5.23 15.01
C GLN A 283 -9.48 6.58 14.41
N GLU A 284 -8.60 7.59 14.39
CA GLU A 284 -8.91 8.89 13.78
C GLU A 284 -9.25 8.79 12.29
N LEU A 285 -8.53 7.94 11.55
CA LEU A 285 -8.83 7.65 10.15
C LEU A 285 -10.16 6.92 9.98
N ALA A 286 -10.42 5.93 10.83
CA ALA A 286 -11.67 5.18 10.83
C ALA A 286 -12.88 6.09 11.15
N ASP A 287 -12.75 6.98 12.12
CA ASP A 287 -13.77 7.96 12.50
C ASP A 287 -14.01 8.97 11.37
N ALA A 288 -12.94 9.41 10.71
CA ALA A 288 -13.06 10.30 9.56
C ALA A 288 -13.83 9.64 8.41
N LEU A 289 -13.52 8.38 8.07
CA LEU A 289 -14.26 7.62 7.06
C LEU A 289 -15.70 7.41 7.48
N SER A 290 -15.96 6.91 8.69
CA SER A 290 -17.32 6.64 9.16
C SER A 290 -18.20 7.89 9.25
N SER A 291 -17.60 9.09 9.31
CA SER A 291 -18.32 10.37 9.27
C SER A 291 -18.69 10.86 7.86
N GLY A 292 -18.10 10.28 6.81
CA GLY A 292 -18.31 10.65 5.41
C GLY A 292 -19.52 9.97 4.78
N ASP A 293 -19.95 10.42 3.62
CA ASP A 293 -21.04 9.83 2.83
C ASP A 293 -20.49 9.00 1.65
N PHE A 294 -19.36 9.41 1.07
CA PHE A 294 -18.64 8.64 0.07
C PHE A 294 -17.15 9.03 0.02
N LEU A 295 -16.34 8.12 -0.53
CA LEU A 295 -14.93 8.37 -0.83
C LEU A 295 -14.77 8.85 -2.27
N VAL A 296 -13.88 9.82 -2.53
CA VAL A 296 -13.45 10.20 -3.88
C VAL A 296 -11.96 10.03 -4.06
N LEU A 297 -11.52 9.42 -5.18
CA LEU A 297 -10.13 9.35 -5.62
C LEU A 297 -10.00 9.85 -7.06
N SER A 298 -9.11 10.82 -7.27
CA SER A 298 -8.85 11.48 -8.56
C SER A 298 -7.56 11.01 -9.24
N SER A 299 -6.97 9.94 -8.75
CA SER A 299 -5.60 9.51 -9.05
C SER A 299 -5.31 9.30 -10.54
N ASN A 300 -4.11 9.69 -10.98
CA ASN A 300 -3.55 9.35 -12.29
C ASN A 300 -2.92 7.95 -12.32
N TYR A 301 -2.48 7.46 -11.16
CA TYR A 301 -1.81 6.15 -11.00
C TYR A 301 -2.25 5.49 -9.71
N GLU A 302 -2.71 4.27 -9.80
CA GLU A 302 -2.95 3.38 -8.65
C GLU A 302 -2.56 1.95 -9.04
N ASN A 303 -2.36 1.13 -8.02
CA ASN A 303 -2.32 -0.31 -8.23
C ASN A 303 -3.53 -0.93 -7.53
N MET A 304 -3.47 -1.04 -6.21
CA MET A 304 -4.59 -1.47 -5.37
C MET A 304 -4.65 -0.56 -4.13
N PRO A 305 -5.35 0.58 -4.22
CA PRO A 305 -5.41 1.55 -3.11
C PRO A 305 -6.21 0.97 -1.94
N VAL A 306 -5.52 0.77 -0.80
CA VAL A 306 -6.13 0.21 0.43
C VAL A 306 -7.27 1.08 0.95
N VAL A 307 -7.21 2.39 0.72
CA VAL A 307 -8.25 3.34 1.14
C VAL A 307 -9.63 3.05 0.54
N ILE A 308 -9.70 2.42 -0.64
CA ILE A 308 -10.96 1.93 -1.20
C ILE A 308 -11.53 0.80 -0.33
N LEU A 309 -10.69 -0.16 0.09
CA LEU A 309 -11.13 -1.23 0.97
C LEU A 309 -11.58 -0.69 2.33
N GLU A 310 -10.88 0.30 2.86
CA GLU A 310 -11.20 0.97 4.13
C GLU A 310 -12.54 1.72 4.04
N ALA A 311 -12.79 2.40 2.92
CA ALA A 311 -14.08 3.05 2.66
C ALA A 311 -15.23 2.04 2.54
N LEU A 312 -15.08 1.01 1.72
CA LEU A 312 -16.10 -0.05 1.58
C LEU A 312 -16.34 -0.77 2.91
N ALA A 313 -15.29 -1.04 3.70
CA ALA A 313 -15.39 -1.61 5.05
C ALA A 313 -16.18 -0.71 6.01
N SER A 314 -16.14 0.60 5.80
CA SER A 314 -16.94 1.61 6.52
C SER A 314 -18.34 1.79 5.91
N GLY A 315 -18.70 1.02 4.87
CA GLY A 315 -19.97 1.12 4.17
C GLY A 315 -20.10 2.39 3.32
N LEU A 316 -18.98 2.95 2.83
CA LEU A 316 -19.02 4.12 1.91
C LEU A 316 -18.89 3.64 0.47
N PRO A 317 -19.77 4.11 -0.43
CA PRO A 317 -19.55 3.98 -1.86
C PRO A 317 -18.37 4.85 -2.32
N VAL A 318 -17.86 4.58 -3.51
CA VAL A 318 -16.64 5.21 -4.00
C VAL A 318 -16.87 5.88 -5.35
N VAL A 319 -16.39 7.11 -5.53
CA VAL A 319 -16.16 7.72 -6.84
C VAL A 319 -14.68 7.69 -7.13
N SER A 320 -14.25 7.13 -8.24
CA SER A 320 -12.81 7.04 -8.54
C SER A 320 -12.52 7.13 -10.02
N THR A 321 -11.30 7.56 -10.33
CA THR A 321 -10.75 7.38 -11.68
C THR A 321 -10.47 5.89 -11.95
N ASN A 322 -10.71 5.46 -13.19
CA ASN A 322 -10.49 4.09 -13.66
C ASN A 322 -9.01 3.86 -14.04
N VAL A 323 -8.14 3.77 -13.04
CA VAL A 323 -6.70 3.56 -13.26
C VAL A 323 -6.20 2.32 -12.53
N GLY A 324 -5.20 1.66 -13.11
CA GLY A 324 -4.57 0.49 -12.51
C GLY A 324 -5.54 -0.66 -12.26
N GLY A 325 -5.59 -1.15 -11.02
CA GLY A 325 -6.45 -2.25 -10.59
C GLY A 325 -7.77 -1.81 -9.93
N ILE A 326 -8.13 -0.52 -9.97
CA ILE A 326 -9.34 -0.02 -9.29
C ILE A 326 -10.60 -0.71 -9.83
N LYS A 327 -10.69 -0.93 -11.14
CA LYS A 327 -11.82 -1.66 -11.76
C LYS A 327 -11.99 -3.12 -11.27
N GLU A 328 -10.97 -3.69 -10.64
CA GLU A 328 -11.05 -5.02 -10.04
C GLU A 328 -11.72 -4.97 -8.64
N MET A 329 -11.86 -3.77 -8.07
CA MET A 329 -12.40 -3.52 -6.73
C MET A 329 -13.79 -2.90 -6.78
N ILE A 330 -14.07 -2.04 -7.77
CA ILE A 330 -15.28 -1.22 -7.90
C ILE A 330 -16.05 -1.64 -9.15
N ASP A 331 -17.31 -1.92 -8.94
CA ASP A 331 -18.36 -2.10 -9.93
C ASP A 331 -19.54 -1.16 -9.60
N ASP A 332 -20.59 -1.16 -10.42
CA ASP A 332 -21.73 -0.24 -10.27
C ASP A 332 -22.48 -0.40 -8.93
N THR A 333 -22.30 -1.54 -8.24
CA THR A 333 -22.89 -1.78 -6.91
C THR A 333 -22.07 -1.17 -5.77
N LYS A 334 -20.83 -0.72 -6.05
CA LYS A 334 -19.88 -0.18 -5.06
C LYS A 334 -19.51 1.28 -5.32
N GLY A 335 -19.75 1.78 -6.53
CA GLY A 335 -19.38 3.16 -6.84
C GLY A 335 -19.45 3.52 -8.30
N ILE A 336 -18.82 4.64 -8.65
CA ILE A 336 -18.78 5.20 -9.99
C ILE A 336 -17.34 5.36 -10.42
N LEU A 337 -16.99 4.85 -11.60
CA LEU A 337 -15.67 5.01 -12.21
C LEU A 337 -15.73 6.00 -13.37
N VAL A 338 -14.72 6.87 -13.46
CA VAL A 338 -14.56 7.86 -14.54
C VAL A 338 -13.16 7.76 -15.16
N GLU A 339 -13.02 8.26 -16.38
CA GLU A 339 -11.70 8.34 -17.02
C GLU A 339 -10.79 9.34 -16.28
N PRO A 340 -9.49 9.03 -16.14
CA PRO A 340 -8.55 9.91 -15.47
C PRO A 340 -8.35 11.22 -16.25
N ARG A 341 -8.00 12.30 -15.53
CA ARG A 341 -7.75 13.63 -16.08
C ARG A 341 -8.96 14.26 -16.78
N ASN A 342 -10.15 13.91 -16.35
CA ASN A 342 -11.40 14.50 -16.80
C ASN A 342 -12.15 15.07 -15.60
N GLN A 343 -11.96 16.36 -15.34
CA GLN A 343 -12.50 17.04 -14.18
C GLN A 343 -14.01 17.17 -14.26
N GLU A 344 -14.55 17.40 -15.45
CA GLU A 344 -16.00 17.49 -15.69
C GLU A 344 -16.67 16.15 -15.38
N ALA A 345 -16.14 15.03 -15.91
CA ALA A 345 -16.69 13.71 -15.63
C ALA A 345 -16.59 13.35 -14.14
N LEU A 346 -15.49 13.75 -13.46
CA LEU A 346 -15.35 13.54 -12.02
C LEU A 346 -16.36 14.37 -11.23
N ALA A 347 -16.59 15.62 -11.62
CA ALA A 347 -17.62 16.48 -11.02
C ALA A 347 -19.02 15.90 -11.20
N GLU A 348 -19.37 15.46 -12.41
CA GLU A 348 -20.68 14.83 -12.70
C GLU A 348 -20.89 13.55 -11.90
N ALA A 349 -19.86 12.70 -11.79
CA ALA A 349 -19.91 11.48 -10.97
C ALA A 349 -20.10 11.80 -9.49
N MET A 350 -19.42 12.84 -8.97
CA MET A 350 -19.61 13.29 -7.59
C MET A 350 -21.01 13.88 -7.37
N ILE A 351 -21.54 14.67 -8.29
CA ILE A 351 -22.91 15.19 -8.22
C ILE A 351 -23.91 14.04 -8.15
N LYS A 352 -23.80 13.08 -9.06
CA LYS A 352 -24.62 11.87 -9.05
C LYS A 352 -24.50 11.12 -7.72
N MET A 353 -23.29 11.01 -7.17
CA MET A 353 -23.07 10.33 -5.88
C MET A 353 -23.68 11.15 -4.71
N ILE A 354 -23.61 12.47 -4.71
CA ILE A 354 -24.30 13.34 -3.71
C ILE A 354 -25.79 13.02 -3.68
N GLU A 355 -26.40 12.82 -4.82
CA GLU A 355 -27.84 12.51 -4.93
C GLU A 355 -28.18 11.05 -4.57
N THR A 356 -27.26 10.11 -4.85
CA THR A 356 -27.58 8.67 -4.84
C THR A 356 -26.82 7.83 -3.81
N HIS A 357 -25.89 8.39 -3.02
CA HIS A 357 -25.09 7.62 -2.04
C HIS A 357 -25.94 6.82 -1.04
N LYS A 358 -27.15 7.29 -0.72
CA LYS A 358 -28.09 6.60 0.19
C LYS A 358 -28.70 5.34 -0.41
N ASN A 359 -28.62 5.16 -1.74
CA ASN A 359 -29.11 3.97 -2.42
C ASN A 359 -28.12 2.79 -2.35
N TYR A 360 -26.88 3.05 -1.94
CA TYR A 360 -25.89 1.99 -1.74
C TYR A 360 -26.11 1.29 -0.39
N ASP A 361 -26.21 -0.04 -0.43
CA ASP A 361 -26.33 -0.84 0.80
C ASP A 361 -24.98 -0.92 1.51
N ALA A 362 -24.85 -0.25 2.63
CA ALA A 362 -23.63 -0.19 3.42
C ALA A 362 -23.18 -1.57 3.94
N ASN A 363 -24.13 -2.48 4.24
CA ASN A 363 -23.79 -3.85 4.66
C ASN A 363 -23.25 -4.66 3.48
N TYR A 364 -23.84 -4.51 2.29
CA TYR A 364 -23.32 -5.15 1.08
C TYR A 364 -21.90 -4.67 0.78
N LEU A 365 -21.65 -3.36 0.82
CA LEU A 365 -20.31 -2.79 0.62
C LEU A 365 -19.29 -3.41 1.59
N ARG A 366 -19.60 -3.44 2.88
CA ARG A 366 -18.74 -4.02 3.91
C ARG A 366 -18.51 -5.52 3.69
N ASN A 367 -19.58 -6.30 3.44
CA ASN A 367 -19.48 -7.73 3.26
C ASN A 367 -18.61 -8.11 2.05
N SER A 368 -18.67 -7.32 0.97
CA SER A 368 -17.82 -7.49 -0.21
C SER A 368 -16.30 -7.40 0.09
N VAL A 369 -15.95 -6.75 1.20
CA VAL A 369 -14.56 -6.62 1.67
C VAL A 369 -14.19 -7.73 2.65
N ILE A 370 -15.10 -8.09 3.56
CA ILE A 370 -14.85 -9.11 4.60
C ILE A 370 -14.42 -10.44 3.99
N GLU A 371 -15.16 -10.91 2.99
CA GLU A 371 -14.96 -12.21 2.39
C GLU A 371 -13.61 -12.36 1.67
N LYS A 372 -13.06 -11.25 1.17
CA LYS A 372 -11.90 -11.30 0.26
C LYS A 372 -10.64 -10.65 0.81
N TYR A 373 -10.76 -9.60 1.63
CA TYR A 373 -9.65 -8.71 1.99
C TYR A 373 -9.34 -8.65 3.50
N GLY A 374 -10.08 -9.42 4.31
CA GLY A 374 -9.81 -9.52 5.75
C GLY A 374 -8.56 -10.34 6.06
N TYR A 375 -8.02 -10.16 7.26
CA TYR A 375 -6.84 -10.89 7.73
C TYR A 375 -6.97 -12.40 7.61
N GLU A 376 -8.12 -12.96 7.99
CA GLU A 376 -8.34 -14.40 7.96
C GLU A 376 -8.39 -14.94 6.52
N SER A 377 -9.13 -14.28 5.62
CA SER A 377 -9.26 -14.69 4.23
C SER A 377 -7.93 -14.67 3.50
N VAL A 378 -7.19 -13.56 3.62
CA VAL A 378 -5.87 -13.41 2.99
C VAL A 378 -4.84 -14.33 3.67
N GLY A 379 -4.92 -14.53 4.98
CA GLY A 379 -4.06 -15.45 5.72
C GLY A 379 -4.24 -16.90 5.29
N ARG A 380 -5.47 -17.37 5.13
CA ARG A 380 -5.78 -18.73 4.60
C ARG A 380 -5.27 -18.88 3.16
N PHE A 381 -5.42 -17.85 2.35
CA PHE A 381 -4.92 -17.87 0.98
C PHE A 381 -3.38 -17.95 0.95
N LEU A 382 -2.69 -17.14 1.77
CA LEU A 382 -1.24 -17.21 1.94
C LEU A 382 -0.80 -18.61 2.41
N ASP A 383 -1.48 -19.19 3.40
CA ASP A 383 -1.20 -20.53 3.89
C ASP A 383 -1.35 -21.60 2.78
N SER A 384 -2.31 -21.43 1.88
CA SER A 384 -2.51 -22.36 0.76
C SER A 384 -1.37 -22.31 -0.28
N ILE A 385 -0.77 -21.13 -0.51
CA ILE A 385 0.35 -20.98 -1.47
C ILE A 385 1.72 -21.29 -0.84
N TYR A 386 1.81 -21.39 0.48
CA TYR A 386 3.02 -21.82 1.17
C TYR A 386 3.14 -23.35 1.26
N ASN A 387 2.07 -24.09 1.00
CA ASN A 387 2.00 -25.54 1.08
C ASN A 387 2.11 -26.22 -0.26
#